data_11b4ef0c5ea8195cdfbe5aa63e4abb27
#
_entry.id   11b4ef0c5ea8195cdfbe5aa63e4abb27
#
_cell.length_a   1.000
_cell.length_b   1.000
_cell.length_c   1.000
_cell.angle_alpha   90.00
_cell.angle_beta   90.00
_cell.angle_gamma   90.00
#
_symmetry.space_group_name_H-M   'P 1'
#
loop_
_entity.id
_entity.type
_entity.pdbx_description
1 polymer ?
#
loop_
_entity_poly.entity_id
_entity_poly.type
_entity_poly.pdbx_seq_one_letter_code
_entity_poly.pdbx_strand_id
1 'polypeptide(L)'
;MPKTRIDEAASLTVAEVVHKRFSTLPASATIGEVSDWFAASSSRRMAVLADAGRYVGSLTPADVTGDLDIARPASEVARDGPTIAPEAPARAGEKLALLTDSRRVPVVDGDGVLLGILSVTGDLSSFCGTD
;
A
#
# COMPACT_ATOMS: atom_id res chain seq x y z
N MET A 1 14.74 -3.20 -10.84
CA MET A 1 13.99 -4.03 -9.90
C MET A 1 13.24 -5.12 -10.63
N PRO A 2 13.18 -6.31 -10.06
CA PRO A 2 12.40 -7.38 -10.68
C PRO A 2 10.92 -6.99 -10.79
N LYS A 3 10.31 -7.43 -11.86
CA LYS A 3 8.87 -7.23 -12.09
C LYS A 3 8.29 -8.54 -12.58
N THR A 4 7.08 -8.83 -12.15
CA THR A 4 6.32 -9.96 -12.66
C THR A 4 5.24 -9.43 -13.60
N ARG A 5 5.23 -9.89 -14.84
CA ARG A 5 4.20 -9.47 -15.80
C ARG A 5 2.85 -10.02 -15.36
N ILE A 6 1.80 -9.23 -15.56
CA ILE A 6 0.46 -9.63 -15.13
C ILE A 6 -0.01 -10.87 -15.88
N ASP A 7 0.30 -11.00 -17.17
CA ASP A 7 -0.05 -12.18 -17.94
C ASP A 7 0.68 -13.46 -17.47
N GLU A 8 1.87 -13.29 -16.89
CA GLU A 8 2.63 -14.41 -16.32
C GLU A 8 2.14 -14.77 -14.91
N ALA A 9 1.40 -13.89 -14.27
CA ALA A 9 0.93 -14.06 -12.90
C ALA A 9 -0.41 -14.80 -12.80
N ALA A 10 -0.95 -15.32 -13.91
CA ALA A 10 -2.27 -15.94 -13.92
C ALA A 10 -2.39 -17.14 -12.98
N SER A 11 -1.28 -17.85 -12.72
CA SER A 11 -1.24 -18.99 -11.81
C SER A 11 -0.58 -18.68 -10.47
N LEU A 12 -0.23 -17.42 -10.21
CA LEU A 12 0.48 -17.04 -9.00
C LEU A 12 -0.48 -16.51 -7.93
N THR A 13 -0.02 -16.56 -6.67
CA THR A 13 -0.73 -15.94 -5.55
C THR A 13 -0.18 -14.54 -5.28
N VAL A 14 -0.91 -13.77 -4.47
CA VAL A 14 -0.48 -12.44 -4.03
C VAL A 14 0.88 -12.53 -3.34
N ALA A 15 1.11 -13.54 -2.50
CA ALA A 15 2.39 -13.72 -1.81
C ALA A 15 3.58 -13.83 -2.76
N GLU A 16 3.37 -14.33 -3.97
CA GLU A 16 4.43 -14.53 -4.96
C GLU A 16 4.74 -13.26 -5.76
N VAL A 17 3.85 -12.25 -5.75
CA VAL A 17 4.03 -11.02 -6.52
C VAL A 17 4.08 -9.78 -5.64
N VAL A 18 4.00 -9.94 -4.33
CA VAL A 18 4.01 -8.81 -3.38
C VAL A 18 5.41 -8.20 -3.27
N HIS A 19 5.46 -6.87 -3.13
CA HIS A 19 6.69 -6.16 -2.83
C HIS A 19 6.94 -6.24 -1.32
N LYS A 20 8.00 -6.92 -0.91
CA LYS A 20 8.31 -7.18 0.50
C LYS A 20 9.17 -6.11 1.14
N ARG A 21 9.79 -5.25 0.35
CA ARG A 21 10.58 -4.11 0.84
C ARG A 21 9.70 -2.87 0.81
N PHE A 22 9.18 -2.51 1.95
CA PHE A 22 8.26 -1.39 2.06
C PHE A 22 8.54 -0.62 3.34
N SER A 23 8.12 0.65 3.36
CA SER A 23 8.23 1.51 4.53
C SER A 23 6.85 1.72 5.12
N THR A 24 6.79 1.77 6.45
CA THR A 24 5.56 2.11 7.16
C THR A 24 5.79 3.32 8.04
N LEU A 25 4.71 3.98 8.42
CA LEU A 25 4.72 5.04 9.43
C LEU A 25 4.04 4.50 10.67
N PRO A 26 4.44 4.96 11.87
CA PRO A 26 3.80 4.49 13.09
C PRO A 26 2.33 4.93 13.15
N ALA A 27 1.51 4.15 13.83
CA ALA A 27 0.08 4.48 14.00
C ALA A 27 -0.13 5.83 14.68
N SER A 28 0.87 6.30 15.43
CA SER A 28 0.83 7.59 16.11
C SER A 28 1.26 8.77 15.25
N ALA A 29 1.63 8.55 13.97
CA ALA A 29 2.07 9.62 13.09
C ALA A 29 0.97 10.68 12.92
N THR A 30 1.39 11.95 12.83
CA THR A 30 0.47 13.07 12.58
C THR A 30 0.27 13.28 11.09
N ILE A 31 -0.77 14.02 10.72
CA ILE A 31 -1.00 14.39 9.32
C ILE A 31 0.21 15.14 8.76
N GLY A 32 0.83 16.04 9.56
CA GLY A 32 2.03 16.74 9.12
C GLY A 32 3.19 15.83 8.82
N GLU A 33 3.39 14.78 9.65
CA GLU A 33 4.45 13.81 9.42
C GLU A 33 4.21 12.99 8.16
N VAL A 34 2.97 12.61 7.89
CA VAL A 34 2.60 11.88 6.67
C VAL A 34 2.80 12.79 5.44
N SER A 35 2.38 14.04 5.54
CA SER A 35 2.57 15.01 4.46
C SER A 35 4.05 15.20 4.12
N ASP A 36 4.90 15.32 5.14
CA ASP A 36 6.35 15.44 4.95
C ASP A 36 6.94 14.19 4.30
N TRP A 37 6.44 13.02 4.69
CA TRP A 37 6.88 11.76 4.11
C TRP A 37 6.57 11.70 2.61
N PHE A 38 5.38 12.14 2.21
CA PHE A 38 5.04 12.22 0.78
C PHE A 38 5.91 13.25 0.05
N ALA A 39 6.17 14.39 0.68
CA ALA A 39 6.97 15.45 0.06
C ALA A 39 8.43 15.05 -0.18
N ALA A 40 8.94 14.09 0.59
CA ALA A 40 10.32 13.63 0.48
C ALA A 40 10.60 12.83 -0.80
N SER A 41 9.57 12.28 -1.45
CA SER A 41 9.74 11.54 -2.71
C SER A 41 8.45 11.56 -3.51
N SER A 42 8.54 12.00 -4.76
CA SER A 42 7.40 12.08 -5.67
C SER A 42 6.89 10.71 -6.12
N SER A 43 7.66 9.64 -5.88
CA SER A 43 7.24 8.28 -6.23
C SER A 43 6.32 7.65 -5.19
N ARG A 44 6.20 8.28 -4.02
CA ARG A 44 5.35 7.79 -2.94
C ARG A 44 3.90 8.12 -3.22
N ARG A 45 3.06 7.10 -3.32
CA ARG A 45 1.64 7.26 -3.67
C ARG A 45 0.70 6.79 -2.57
N MET A 46 1.21 6.04 -1.60
CA MET A 46 0.41 5.54 -0.48
C MET A 46 1.29 5.46 0.75
N ALA A 47 0.80 5.98 1.86
CA ALA A 47 1.41 5.82 3.17
C ALA A 47 0.65 4.73 3.91
N VAL A 48 1.37 3.83 4.57
CA VAL A 48 0.77 2.76 5.35
C VAL A 48 1.13 2.96 6.81
N LEU A 49 0.11 3.00 7.66
CA LEU A 49 0.29 3.07 9.10
C LEU A 49 0.29 1.66 9.67
N ALA A 50 1.24 1.38 10.55
CA ALA A 50 1.34 0.08 11.20
C ALA A 50 1.67 0.26 12.68
N ASP A 51 1.23 -0.71 13.48
CA ASP A 51 1.52 -0.77 14.92
C ASP A 51 1.98 -2.19 15.24
N ALA A 52 3.25 -2.31 15.67
CA ALA A 52 3.87 -3.60 15.98
C ALA A 52 3.74 -4.61 14.81
N GLY A 53 3.91 -4.12 13.60
CA GLY A 53 3.82 -4.95 12.38
C GLY A 53 2.41 -5.19 11.88
N ARG A 54 1.39 -4.71 12.59
CA ARG A 54 0.01 -4.88 12.19
C ARG A 54 -0.49 -3.68 11.39
N TYR A 55 -1.25 -3.95 10.35
CA TYR A 55 -1.83 -2.92 9.50
C TYR A 55 -2.88 -2.12 10.27
N VAL A 56 -2.77 -0.79 10.22
CA VAL A 56 -3.72 0.12 10.86
C VAL A 56 -4.59 0.84 9.82
N GLY A 57 -3.98 1.30 8.75
CA GLY A 57 -4.71 2.02 7.71
C GLY A 57 -3.76 2.60 6.68
N SER A 58 -4.31 3.21 5.66
CA SER A 58 -3.51 3.81 4.60
C SER A 58 -4.05 5.17 4.20
N LEU A 59 -3.16 6.00 3.64
CA LEU A 59 -3.48 7.35 3.18
C LEU A 59 -2.82 7.56 1.81
N THR A 60 -3.47 8.39 1.00
CA THR A 60 -2.88 8.89 -0.25
C THR A 60 -2.49 10.37 -0.05
N PRO A 61 -1.71 10.98 -0.97
CA PRO A 61 -1.42 12.41 -0.86
C PRO A 61 -2.67 13.28 -0.77
N ALA A 62 -3.76 12.89 -1.43
CA ALA A 62 -5.01 13.63 -1.38
C ALA A 62 -5.61 13.67 0.03
N ASP A 63 -5.36 12.65 0.83
CA ASP A 63 -5.91 12.57 2.20
C ASP A 63 -5.26 13.55 3.16
N VAL A 64 -4.07 14.06 2.82
CA VAL A 64 -3.31 14.99 3.67
C VAL A 64 -3.09 16.36 3.02
N THR A 65 -3.87 16.65 1.96
CA THR A 65 -3.80 17.92 1.24
C THR A 65 -4.94 18.83 1.70
N GLY A 66 -4.72 20.14 1.67
CA GLY A 66 -5.74 21.14 2.01
C GLY A 66 -5.60 21.64 3.44
N ASP A 67 -6.66 22.25 3.96
CA ASP A 67 -6.69 22.90 5.27
C ASP A 67 -6.89 21.91 6.40
N LEU A 68 -5.92 21.00 6.57
CA LEU A 68 -5.95 20.03 7.65
C LEU A 68 -5.09 20.47 8.82
N ASP A 69 -5.51 20.11 10.03
CA ASP A 69 -4.69 20.31 11.22
C ASP A 69 -3.53 19.31 11.19
N ILE A 70 -2.32 19.80 10.96
CA ILE A 70 -1.13 18.96 10.83
C ILE A 70 -0.76 18.24 12.14
N ALA A 71 -1.25 18.70 13.28
CA ALA A 71 -1.03 18.04 14.57
C ALA A 71 -2.00 16.90 14.83
N ARG A 72 -3.05 16.77 14.01
CA ARG A 72 -4.07 15.74 14.15
C ARG A 72 -3.47 14.36 13.82
N PRO A 73 -3.85 13.30 14.54
CA PRO A 73 -3.38 11.94 14.18
C PRO A 73 -3.83 11.55 12.79
N ALA A 74 -2.90 11.04 11.98
CA ALA A 74 -3.21 10.59 10.63
C ALA A 74 -4.19 9.42 10.63
N SER A 75 -4.20 8.61 11.70
CA SER A 75 -5.12 7.48 11.83
C SER A 75 -6.59 7.90 11.77
N GLU A 76 -6.91 9.14 12.11
CA GLU A 76 -8.29 9.63 12.05
C GLU A 76 -8.80 9.81 10.62
N VAL A 77 -7.90 9.98 9.65
CA VAL A 77 -8.28 10.15 8.24
C VAL A 77 -7.84 8.95 7.39
N ALA A 78 -7.12 8.01 7.97
CA ALA A 78 -6.67 6.82 7.27
C ALA A 78 -7.84 5.89 6.94
N ARG A 79 -7.70 5.13 5.86
CA ARG A 79 -8.72 4.19 5.40
C ARG A 79 -8.30 2.76 5.72
N ASP A 80 -9.26 1.92 6.09
CA ASP A 80 -9.01 0.51 6.42
C ASP A 80 -8.68 -0.35 5.21
N GLY A 81 -9.14 -0.02 4.06
CA GLY A 81 -8.99 -0.86 2.89
C GLY A 81 -8.79 -0.08 1.61
N PRO A 82 -8.68 -0.79 0.52
CA PRO A 82 -8.73 -2.26 0.43
C PRO A 82 -7.44 -2.93 0.92
N THR A 83 -7.56 -4.16 1.39
CA THR A 83 -6.45 -5.05 1.70
C THR A 83 -6.69 -6.38 1.02
N ILE A 84 -5.65 -7.23 0.94
CA ILE A 84 -5.79 -8.54 0.32
C ILE A 84 -4.96 -9.57 1.09
N ALA A 85 -5.45 -10.81 1.12
CA ALA A 85 -4.76 -11.91 1.76
C ALA A 85 -3.62 -12.45 0.88
N PRO A 86 -2.53 -12.95 1.47
CA PRO A 86 -1.40 -13.46 0.69
C PRO A 86 -1.76 -14.71 -0.13
N GLU A 87 -2.75 -15.49 0.28
CA GLU A 87 -3.19 -16.69 -0.42
C GLU A 87 -4.09 -16.41 -1.61
N ALA A 88 -4.58 -15.18 -1.75
CA ALA A 88 -5.48 -14.82 -2.84
C ALA A 88 -4.75 -14.89 -4.19
N PRO A 89 -5.48 -15.13 -5.29
CA PRO A 89 -4.86 -15.10 -6.62
C PRO A 89 -4.29 -13.71 -6.93
N ALA A 90 -3.13 -13.67 -7.57
CA ALA A 90 -2.50 -12.41 -7.96
C ALA A 90 -3.42 -11.54 -8.81
N ARG A 91 -4.25 -12.15 -9.67
CA ARG A 91 -5.22 -11.43 -10.50
C ARG A 91 -6.28 -10.70 -9.68
N ALA A 92 -6.65 -11.24 -8.52
CA ALA A 92 -7.56 -10.54 -7.61
C ALA A 92 -6.90 -9.29 -7.02
N GLY A 93 -5.61 -9.38 -6.71
CA GLY A 93 -4.83 -8.24 -6.25
C GLY A 93 -4.72 -7.15 -7.32
N GLU A 94 -4.49 -7.55 -8.56
CA GLU A 94 -4.47 -6.61 -9.68
C GLU A 94 -5.79 -5.84 -9.78
N LYS A 95 -6.91 -6.53 -9.71
CA LYS A 95 -8.22 -5.90 -9.79
C LYS A 95 -8.45 -4.89 -8.68
N LEU A 96 -8.05 -5.23 -7.45
CA LEU A 96 -8.16 -4.30 -6.33
C LEU A 96 -7.25 -3.08 -6.52
N ALA A 97 -6.02 -3.29 -6.97
CA ALA A 97 -5.08 -2.20 -7.20
C ALA A 97 -5.61 -1.22 -8.26
N LEU A 98 -6.25 -1.71 -9.30
CA LEU A 98 -6.82 -0.88 -10.35
C LEU A 98 -8.00 -0.04 -9.88
N LEU A 99 -8.63 -0.41 -8.77
CA LEU A 99 -9.70 0.37 -8.15
C LEU A 99 -9.18 1.49 -7.26
N THR A 100 -7.88 1.54 -7.02
CA THR A 100 -7.25 2.59 -6.19
C THR A 100 -6.48 3.57 -7.06
N ASP A 101 -6.42 4.83 -6.62
CA ASP A 101 -5.63 5.85 -7.31
C ASP A 101 -4.13 5.58 -7.18
N SER A 102 -3.72 4.95 -6.09
CA SER A 102 -2.32 4.62 -5.83
C SER A 102 -1.83 3.39 -6.59
N ARG A 103 -2.75 2.54 -7.06
CA ARG A 103 -2.48 1.23 -7.65
C ARG A 103 -1.68 0.32 -6.72
N ARG A 104 -1.92 0.48 -5.44
CA ARG A 104 -1.26 -0.28 -4.38
C ARG A 104 -2.29 -0.84 -3.42
N VAL A 105 -2.04 -2.06 -2.93
CA VAL A 105 -2.92 -2.73 -1.97
C VAL A 105 -2.05 -3.35 -0.89
N PRO A 106 -2.28 -3.03 0.38
CA PRO A 106 -1.58 -3.71 1.48
C PRO A 106 -1.95 -5.19 1.52
N VAL A 107 -0.96 -6.03 1.71
CA VAL A 107 -1.15 -7.48 1.86
C VAL A 107 -1.10 -7.79 3.34
N VAL A 108 -2.21 -8.31 3.87
CA VAL A 108 -2.41 -8.51 5.31
C VAL A 108 -2.87 -9.94 5.51
N ASP A 109 -2.26 -10.64 6.48
CA ASP A 109 -2.66 -12.03 6.80
C ASP A 109 -3.88 -12.06 7.71
N GLY A 110 -4.30 -13.28 8.09
CA GLY A 110 -5.47 -13.48 8.93
C GLY A 110 -5.35 -12.91 10.34
N ASP A 111 -4.13 -12.64 10.79
CA ASP A 111 -3.86 -12.05 12.11
C ASP A 111 -3.71 -10.53 12.06
N GLY A 112 -3.86 -9.94 10.88
CA GLY A 112 -3.71 -8.51 10.71
C GLY A 112 -2.27 -8.04 10.48
N VAL A 113 -1.33 -8.97 10.30
CA VAL A 113 0.07 -8.63 10.07
C VAL A 113 0.28 -8.16 8.64
N LEU A 114 0.94 -7.01 8.50
CA LEU A 114 1.27 -6.46 7.18
C LEU A 114 2.49 -7.20 6.62
N LEU A 115 2.29 -7.89 5.50
CA LEU A 115 3.32 -8.72 4.87
C LEU A 115 4.04 -8.01 3.73
N GLY A 116 3.40 -7.03 3.12
CA GLY A 116 3.98 -6.30 2.01
C GLY A 116 2.95 -5.42 1.32
N ILE A 117 3.36 -4.81 0.22
CA ILE A 117 2.51 -3.95 -0.59
C ILE A 117 2.47 -4.51 -2.01
N LEU A 118 1.27 -4.80 -2.50
CA LEU A 118 1.08 -5.17 -3.89
C LEU A 118 1.00 -3.87 -4.71
N SER A 119 1.85 -3.75 -5.71
CA SER A 119 1.89 -2.57 -6.59
C SER A 119 1.80 -2.98 -8.04
N VAL A 120 0.99 -2.27 -8.82
CA VAL A 120 0.92 -2.43 -10.28
C VAL A 120 1.65 -1.25 -10.92
N THR A 121 2.44 -1.53 -11.97
CA THR A 121 3.19 -0.49 -12.67
C THR A 121 2.26 0.52 -13.35
N GLY A 122 2.78 1.72 -13.64
CA GLY A 122 1.99 2.79 -14.24
C GLY A 122 1.40 2.44 -15.59
N ASP A 123 2.05 1.55 -16.37
CA ASP A 123 1.55 1.08 -17.65
C ASP A 123 0.61 -0.13 -17.52
N LEU A 124 0.33 -0.58 -16.30
CA LEU A 124 -0.59 -1.66 -15.96
C LEU A 124 -0.18 -3.03 -16.49
N SER A 125 1.10 -3.22 -16.83
CA SER A 125 1.58 -4.47 -17.45
C SER A 125 2.21 -5.44 -16.45
N SER A 126 2.57 -4.97 -15.26
CA SER A 126 3.39 -5.75 -14.33
C SER A 126 3.11 -5.39 -12.87
N PHE A 127 3.49 -6.31 -11.98
CA PHE A 127 3.59 -6.01 -10.55
C PHE A 127 4.99 -5.48 -10.24
N CYS A 128 5.09 -4.47 -9.37
CA CYS A 128 6.36 -3.85 -9.02
C CYS A 128 7.07 -4.62 -7.90
N GLY A 129 8.41 -4.70 -8.00
CA GLY A 129 9.23 -5.08 -6.88
C GLY A 129 8.99 -6.48 -6.31
N THR A 130 8.80 -7.45 -7.17
CA THR A 130 8.39 -8.81 -6.77
C THR A 130 9.55 -9.75 -6.45
N ASP A 131 10.59 -9.26 -5.89
CA ASP A 131 11.72 -10.10 -5.49
C ASP A 131 11.60 -10.63 -4.06
#